data_fb5796d2994f833a145b31a632002e02
#
_entry.id   fb5796d2994f833a145b31a632002e02
#
_cell.length_a   1.000
_cell.length_b   1.000
_cell.length_c   1.000
_cell.angle_alpha   90.00
_cell.angle_beta   90.00
_cell.angle_gamma   90.00
#
_symmetry.space_group_name_H-M   'P 1'
#
loop_
_entity.id
_entity.type
_entity.pdbx_description
1 polymer ?
#
loop_
_entity_poly.entity_id
_entity_poly.type
_entity_poly.pdbx_seq_one_letter_code
_entity_poly.pdbx_strand_id
1 'polypeptide(L)'
;MINSLINQKYFLSQKLQKEIFAIICTKKINTIIIGGPKGLGKRNFVLKLTKFILCNLEITKEINLDIFKDNKLDFEQLKITKSFYLFDNNSHPDFFYLNDEEKKIGKTIPIENVRKFKNFFYKTDSISRIKIGIIDTIEDLSLNSQNLLLKTIEELPKSSYLFIISNNPGNILETIKSRCAFFFVNSLCKSDFNKFICDEYKDKSEEELQFINNISFGSPGMAENIIKNNFFVFYENLLDDLINSNGHLNLRENIIEALNTKDNNFLINVMDLVINDLIKKTIFYIEHQNYIDYTLDKEKKLIHKISNNKNTKQIVDLQSQINKNMHLAHVVNLNKSDVLIASLKELSGI
;
A
#
# COMPACT_ATOMS: atom_id res chain seq x y z
N MET A 1 -15.07 9.00 7.42
CA MET A 1 -13.83 8.38 6.97
C MET A 1 -13.96 6.88 6.63
N ILE A 2 -14.40 5.96 7.53
CA ILE A 2 -14.58 4.52 7.20
C ILE A 2 -15.53 4.33 6.01
N ASN A 3 -16.62 5.08 5.91
CA ASN A 3 -17.57 5.00 4.78
C ASN A 3 -16.94 5.30 3.41
N SER A 4 -16.04 6.26 3.32
CA SER A 4 -15.34 6.55 2.06
C SER A 4 -14.38 5.42 1.67
N LEU A 5 -13.78 4.74 2.64
CA LEU A 5 -12.90 3.61 2.43
C LEU A 5 -13.67 2.35 1.98
N ILE A 6 -14.83 2.08 2.58
CA ILE A 6 -15.66 0.93 2.23
C ILE A 6 -16.13 0.97 0.77
N ASN A 7 -16.38 2.15 0.21
CA ASN A 7 -16.83 2.28 -1.18
C ASN A 7 -15.72 2.11 -2.22
N GLN A 8 -14.46 2.10 -1.81
CA GLN A 8 -13.35 1.87 -2.73
C GLN A 8 -13.25 0.40 -3.16
N LYS A 9 -12.67 0.19 -4.36
CA LYS A 9 -12.44 -1.15 -4.91
C LYS A 9 -11.36 -1.91 -4.10
N TYR A 10 -11.44 -3.22 -4.11
CA TYR A 10 -10.39 -4.12 -3.62
C TYR A 10 -10.12 -5.21 -4.66
N PHE A 11 -8.91 -5.75 -4.66
CA PHE A 11 -8.39 -6.62 -5.72
C PHE A 11 -7.91 -7.97 -5.16
N LEU A 12 -8.65 -8.52 -4.21
CA LEU A 12 -8.42 -9.87 -3.72
C LEU A 12 -9.12 -10.88 -4.62
N SER A 13 -8.42 -11.96 -4.99
CA SER A 13 -9.01 -13.02 -5.79
C SER A 13 -10.20 -13.67 -5.07
N GLN A 14 -11.20 -14.11 -5.83
CA GLN A 14 -12.38 -14.78 -5.26
C GLN A 14 -12.00 -16.03 -4.45
N LYS A 15 -10.96 -16.76 -4.89
CA LYS A 15 -10.44 -17.90 -4.15
C LYS A 15 -9.97 -17.51 -2.75
N LEU A 16 -9.16 -16.46 -2.66
CA LEU A 16 -8.63 -15.96 -1.39
C LEU A 16 -9.74 -15.48 -0.45
N GLN A 17 -10.75 -14.79 -1.00
CA GLN A 17 -11.92 -14.36 -0.23
C GLN A 17 -12.66 -15.56 0.37
N LYS A 18 -12.90 -16.62 -0.42
CA LYS A 18 -13.55 -17.86 0.05
C LYS A 18 -12.74 -18.56 1.14
N GLU A 19 -11.42 -18.63 1.00
CA GLU A 19 -10.53 -19.23 2.00
C GLU A 19 -10.57 -18.46 3.34
N ILE A 20 -10.52 -17.13 3.31
CA ILE A 20 -10.65 -16.28 4.51
C ILE A 20 -12.00 -16.53 5.20
N PHE A 21 -13.07 -16.58 4.42
CA PHE A 21 -14.40 -16.86 4.95
C PHE A 21 -14.53 -18.24 5.58
N ALA A 22 -13.99 -19.26 4.92
CA ALA A 22 -14.03 -20.62 5.46
C ALA A 22 -13.35 -20.69 6.84
N ILE A 23 -12.24 -19.99 7.04
CA ILE A 23 -11.57 -19.93 8.35
C ILE A 23 -12.44 -19.24 9.39
N ILE A 24 -13.05 -18.11 9.05
CA ILE A 24 -13.94 -17.37 9.96
C ILE A 24 -15.11 -18.27 10.40
N CYS A 25 -15.73 -19.01 9.47
CA CYS A 25 -16.85 -19.90 9.79
C CYS A 25 -16.45 -21.10 10.65
N THR A 26 -15.22 -21.61 10.52
CA THR A 26 -14.76 -22.74 11.35
C THR A 26 -14.52 -22.37 12.80
N LYS A 27 -14.35 -21.07 13.11
CA LYS A 27 -14.04 -20.53 14.45
C LYS A 27 -12.81 -21.16 15.12
N LYS A 28 -11.93 -21.80 14.31
CA LYS A 28 -10.72 -22.47 14.82
C LYS A 28 -9.59 -21.49 15.07
N ILE A 29 -9.48 -20.48 14.20
CA ILE A 29 -8.45 -19.46 14.26
C ILE A 29 -9.14 -18.10 14.21
N ASN A 30 -8.90 -17.28 15.22
CA ASN A 30 -9.55 -15.97 15.39
C ASN A 30 -8.67 -14.80 14.96
N THR A 31 -7.40 -15.05 14.69
CA THR A 31 -6.47 -14.00 14.26
C THR A 31 -6.02 -14.27 12.83
N ILE A 32 -6.24 -13.29 11.96
CA ILE A 32 -6.01 -13.39 10.51
C ILE A 32 -5.10 -12.25 10.08
N ILE A 33 -3.98 -12.59 9.43
CA ILE A 33 -3.08 -11.62 8.79
C ILE A 33 -3.38 -11.59 7.30
N ILE A 34 -3.62 -10.39 6.76
CA ILE A 34 -3.75 -10.14 5.33
C ILE A 34 -2.56 -9.30 4.89
N GLY A 35 -1.57 -9.98 4.32
CA GLY A 35 -0.32 -9.40 3.87
C GLY A 35 -0.25 -9.21 2.36
N GLY A 36 0.64 -8.32 1.89
CA GLY A 36 0.90 -8.10 0.47
C GLY A 36 1.18 -6.64 0.14
N PRO A 37 1.57 -6.30 -1.09
CA PRO A 37 1.92 -4.95 -1.50
C PRO A 37 0.83 -3.91 -1.18
N LYS A 38 1.25 -2.67 -0.96
CA LYS A 38 0.33 -1.53 -0.72
C LYS A 38 -0.52 -1.27 -1.98
N GLY A 39 -1.77 -0.80 -1.80
CA GLY A 39 -2.63 -0.36 -2.89
C GLY A 39 -3.51 -1.44 -3.52
N LEU A 40 -3.54 -2.66 -2.97
CA LEU A 40 -4.41 -3.75 -3.43
C LEU A 40 -5.80 -3.77 -2.78
N GLY A 41 -6.13 -2.76 -1.98
CA GLY A 41 -7.43 -2.66 -1.32
C GLY A 41 -7.61 -3.61 -0.14
N LYS A 42 -6.54 -4.13 0.49
CA LYS A 42 -6.61 -5.01 1.67
C LYS A 42 -7.45 -4.40 2.78
N ARG A 43 -7.18 -3.12 3.11
CA ARG A 43 -7.96 -2.32 4.08
C ARG A 43 -9.46 -2.35 3.76
N ASN A 44 -9.79 -2.03 2.51
CA ASN A 44 -11.18 -1.93 2.06
C ASN A 44 -11.91 -3.27 2.13
N PHE A 45 -11.20 -4.35 1.77
CA PHE A 45 -11.73 -5.70 1.91
C PHE A 45 -12.01 -6.05 3.37
N VAL A 46 -11.06 -5.83 4.28
CA VAL A 46 -11.21 -6.15 5.71
C VAL A 46 -12.33 -5.34 6.34
N LEU A 47 -12.45 -4.04 6.02
CA LEU A 47 -13.54 -3.20 6.51
C LEU A 47 -14.91 -3.67 6.01
N LYS A 48 -15.02 -3.99 4.70
CA LYS A 48 -16.27 -4.57 4.14
C LYS A 48 -16.62 -5.89 4.79
N LEU A 49 -15.65 -6.77 4.95
CA LEU A 49 -15.81 -8.05 5.62
C LEU A 49 -16.29 -7.88 7.06
N THR A 50 -15.67 -6.98 7.82
CA THR A 50 -16.02 -6.67 9.19
C THR A 50 -17.46 -6.16 9.29
N LYS A 51 -17.82 -5.16 8.47
CA LYS A 51 -19.19 -4.62 8.40
C LYS A 51 -20.19 -5.73 8.12
N PHE A 52 -19.88 -6.57 7.13
CA PHE A 52 -20.73 -7.70 6.75
C PHE A 52 -20.95 -8.67 7.91
N ILE A 53 -19.88 -9.08 8.61
CA ILE A 53 -19.94 -10.01 9.73
C ILE A 53 -20.80 -9.44 10.86
N LEU A 54 -20.57 -8.19 11.27
CA LEU A 54 -21.31 -7.54 12.35
C LEU A 54 -22.80 -7.42 12.04
N CYS A 55 -23.16 -7.00 10.82
CA CYS A 55 -24.55 -6.89 10.40
C CYS A 55 -25.24 -8.25 10.26
N ASN A 56 -24.54 -9.24 9.68
CA ASN A 56 -25.10 -10.57 9.48
C ASN A 56 -25.42 -11.26 10.80
N LEU A 57 -24.53 -11.18 11.78
CA LEU A 57 -24.73 -11.79 13.09
C LEU A 57 -25.87 -11.15 13.90
N GLU A 58 -26.20 -9.90 13.63
CA GLU A 58 -27.39 -9.27 14.22
C GLU A 58 -28.68 -9.94 13.71
N ILE A 59 -28.72 -10.39 12.44
CA ILE A 59 -29.90 -11.02 11.83
C ILE A 59 -29.95 -12.53 12.09
N THR A 60 -28.88 -13.26 11.74
CA THR A 60 -28.90 -14.72 11.61
C THR A 60 -28.38 -15.46 12.82
N LYS A 61 -27.73 -14.76 13.76
CA LYS A 61 -27.00 -15.32 14.91
C LYS A 61 -25.84 -16.28 14.57
N GLU A 62 -25.66 -16.61 13.29
CA GLU A 62 -24.57 -17.44 12.76
C GLU A 62 -23.98 -16.84 11.49
N ILE A 63 -22.68 -17.04 11.26
CA ILE A 63 -22.02 -16.62 10.02
C ILE A 63 -22.33 -17.69 8.98
N ASN A 64 -23.18 -17.39 8.01
CA ASN A 64 -23.56 -18.33 6.95
C ASN A 64 -22.72 -18.10 5.68
N LEU A 65 -22.10 -19.18 5.17
CA LEU A 65 -21.33 -19.18 3.92
C LEU A 65 -22.21 -19.02 2.67
N ASP A 66 -23.51 -19.40 2.75
CA ASP A 66 -24.42 -19.36 1.60
C ASP A 66 -24.66 -17.96 1.03
N ILE A 67 -24.38 -16.93 1.83
CA ILE A 67 -24.50 -15.52 1.44
C ILE A 67 -23.41 -15.11 0.42
N PHE A 68 -22.38 -15.96 0.24
CA PHE A 68 -21.32 -15.81 -0.76
C PHE A 68 -21.62 -16.45 -2.13
N LYS A 69 -22.86 -16.83 -2.41
CA LYS A 69 -23.19 -17.57 -3.64
C LYS A 69 -22.73 -16.85 -4.93
N ASP A 70 -22.72 -15.52 -4.92
CA ASP A 70 -22.37 -14.71 -6.11
C ASP A 70 -21.05 -13.94 -5.98
N ASN A 71 -20.16 -14.34 -5.06
CA ASN A 71 -18.84 -13.71 -4.85
C ASN A 71 -18.88 -12.20 -4.52
N LYS A 72 -20.03 -11.68 -4.09
CA LYS A 72 -20.20 -10.28 -3.66
C LYS A 72 -20.78 -10.26 -2.25
N LEU A 73 -20.25 -9.35 -1.42
CA LEU A 73 -20.86 -9.01 -0.13
C LEU A 73 -22.14 -8.22 -0.45
N ASP A 74 -23.29 -8.86 -0.31
CA ASP A 74 -24.57 -8.19 -0.50
C ASP A 74 -24.96 -7.44 0.78
N PHE A 75 -25.05 -6.12 0.68
CA PHE A 75 -25.38 -5.22 1.78
C PHE A 75 -26.85 -4.78 1.76
N GLU A 76 -27.63 -5.08 0.70
CA GLU A 76 -28.99 -4.56 0.59
C GLU A 76 -29.88 -5.03 1.73
N GLN A 77 -29.83 -6.32 2.07
CA GLN A 77 -30.59 -6.88 3.18
C GLN A 77 -30.04 -6.48 4.56
N LEU A 78 -28.79 -6.03 4.62
CA LEU A 78 -28.11 -5.66 5.86
C LEU A 78 -28.33 -4.20 6.25
N LYS A 79 -28.82 -3.36 5.34
CA LYS A 79 -29.12 -1.94 5.59
C LYS A 79 -30.15 -1.70 6.71
N ILE A 80 -30.97 -2.69 7.02
CA ILE A 80 -31.99 -2.60 8.10
C ILE A 80 -31.38 -2.78 9.49
N THR A 81 -30.13 -3.24 9.61
CA THR A 81 -29.49 -3.53 10.88
C THR A 81 -28.98 -2.28 11.57
N LYS A 82 -29.03 -2.27 12.91
CA LYS A 82 -28.44 -1.22 13.71
C LYS A 82 -26.91 -1.15 13.54
N SER A 83 -26.26 -2.31 13.42
CA SER A 83 -24.83 -2.46 13.17
C SER A 83 -24.38 -1.75 11.90
N PHE A 84 -25.21 -1.75 10.84
CA PHE A 84 -24.91 -1.07 9.60
C PHE A 84 -24.69 0.45 9.80
N TYR A 85 -25.64 1.11 10.46
CA TYR A 85 -25.57 2.55 10.73
C TYR A 85 -24.46 2.91 11.73
N LEU A 86 -24.29 2.11 12.77
CA LEU A 86 -23.26 2.35 13.78
C LEU A 86 -21.85 2.20 13.18
N PHE A 87 -21.68 1.22 12.30
CA PHE A 87 -20.39 1.04 11.61
C PHE A 87 -20.06 2.24 10.70
N ASP A 88 -21.05 2.70 9.94
CA ASP A 88 -20.90 3.85 9.03
C ASP A 88 -20.59 5.16 9.77
N ASN A 89 -21.09 5.29 10.98
CA ASN A 89 -20.83 6.45 11.85
C ASN A 89 -19.62 6.27 12.77
N ASN A 90 -18.79 5.24 12.56
CA ASN A 90 -17.59 4.94 13.37
C ASN A 90 -17.91 4.80 14.88
N SER A 91 -19.10 4.36 15.25
CA SER A 91 -19.61 4.30 16.62
C SER A 91 -20.03 2.90 17.07
N HIS A 92 -19.67 1.85 16.30
CA HIS A 92 -20.03 0.49 16.64
C HIS A 92 -19.28 -0.01 17.90
N PRO A 93 -19.97 -0.38 18.99
CA PRO A 93 -19.31 -0.71 20.26
C PRO A 93 -18.49 -2.01 20.22
N ASP A 94 -18.81 -2.93 19.30
CA ASP A 94 -18.13 -4.22 19.14
C ASP A 94 -17.07 -4.19 18.02
N PHE A 95 -16.66 -2.99 17.57
CA PHE A 95 -15.64 -2.76 16.56
C PHE A 95 -14.58 -1.80 17.05
N PHE A 96 -13.30 -2.13 16.83
CA PHE A 96 -12.17 -1.25 17.09
C PHE A 96 -11.22 -1.24 15.91
N TYR A 97 -10.96 -0.05 15.37
CA TYR A 97 -10.07 0.17 14.25
C TYR A 97 -8.83 0.94 14.70
N LEU A 98 -7.69 0.25 14.78
CA LEU A 98 -6.40 0.83 15.11
C LEU A 98 -5.65 1.13 13.82
N ASN A 99 -5.46 2.41 13.50
CA ASN A 99 -4.91 2.89 12.25
C ASN A 99 -3.85 3.99 12.43
N ASP A 100 -3.30 4.46 11.31
CA ASP A 100 -2.25 5.45 11.25
C ASP A 100 -2.68 6.88 11.64
N GLU A 101 -3.97 7.18 11.70
CA GLU A 101 -4.47 8.47 12.21
C GLU A 101 -4.12 8.71 13.67
N GLU A 102 -3.87 7.62 14.40
CA GLU A 102 -3.43 7.68 15.79
C GLU A 102 -1.92 7.94 15.93
N LYS A 103 -1.18 8.05 14.81
CA LYS A 103 0.24 8.38 14.81
C LYS A 103 0.45 9.88 15.03
N LYS A 104 1.48 10.21 15.80
CA LYS A 104 2.13 11.52 15.68
C LYS A 104 3.00 11.50 14.42
N ILE A 105 3.06 12.61 13.69
CA ILE A 105 3.84 12.75 12.44
C ILE A 105 5.22 12.08 12.57
N GLY A 106 5.50 11.11 11.70
CA GLY A 106 6.78 10.39 11.65
C GLY A 106 7.04 9.37 12.78
N LYS A 107 6.02 9.04 13.61
CA LYS A 107 6.15 8.11 14.74
C LYS A 107 5.23 6.90 14.60
N THR A 108 5.55 5.85 15.35
CA THR A 108 4.68 4.67 15.50
C THR A 108 3.42 5.00 16.29
N ILE A 109 2.39 4.15 16.18
CA ILE A 109 1.17 4.23 17.00
C ILE A 109 1.56 4.15 18.48
N PRO A 110 1.05 5.05 19.34
CA PRO A 110 1.36 5.05 20.76
C PRO A 110 0.98 3.72 21.43
N ILE A 111 1.84 3.20 22.31
CA ILE A 111 1.60 1.94 23.03
C ILE A 111 0.32 1.96 23.86
N GLU A 112 -0.12 3.14 24.31
CA GLU A 112 -1.37 3.32 25.05
C GLU A 112 -2.60 3.00 24.21
N ASN A 113 -2.57 3.30 22.89
CA ASN A 113 -3.67 2.98 21.99
C ASN A 113 -3.72 1.47 21.74
N VAL A 114 -2.55 0.81 21.69
CA VAL A 114 -2.46 -0.66 21.64
C VAL A 114 -2.99 -1.30 22.93
N ARG A 115 -2.75 -0.69 24.08
CA ARG A 115 -3.34 -1.15 25.37
C ARG A 115 -4.87 -0.99 25.39
N LYS A 116 -5.40 0.13 24.87
CA LYS A 116 -6.86 0.33 24.73
C LYS A 116 -7.46 -0.72 23.79
N PHE A 117 -6.78 -0.98 22.65
CA PHE A 117 -7.16 -2.01 21.69
C PHE A 117 -7.19 -3.40 22.34
N LYS A 118 -6.17 -3.77 23.12
CA LYS A 118 -6.15 -5.01 23.89
C LYS A 118 -7.35 -5.10 24.83
N ASN A 119 -7.58 -4.06 25.66
CA ASN A 119 -8.65 -4.06 26.67
C ASN A 119 -10.05 -4.09 26.06
N PHE A 120 -10.19 -3.69 24.79
CA PHE A 120 -11.47 -3.77 24.06
C PHE A 120 -12.01 -5.19 23.98
N PHE A 121 -11.16 -6.20 23.78
CA PHE A 121 -11.60 -7.60 23.65
C PHE A 121 -12.11 -8.22 24.96
N TYR A 122 -11.76 -7.65 26.10
CA TYR A 122 -12.18 -8.16 27.42
C TYR A 122 -13.42 -7.45 27.99
N LYS A 123 -13.98 -6.48 27.26
CA LYS A 123 -15.26 -5.87 27.61
C LYS A 123 -16.40 -6.78 27.15
N THR A 124 -17.59 -6.65 27.76
CA THR A 124 -18.79 -7.36 27.32
C THR A 124 -19.21 -6.91 25.92
N ASP A 125 -19.72 -7.84 25.10
CA ASP A 125 -20.32 -7.55 23.81
C ASP A 125 -21.62 -6.77 23.99
N SER A 126 -21.92 -5.86 23.05
CA SER A 126 -23.08 -4.97 23.20
C SER A 126 -24.21 -5.28 22.22
N ILE A 127 -23.90 -5.61 20.96
CA ILE A 127 -24.88 -5.74 19.88
C ILE A 127 -24.68 -7.04 19.09
N SER A 128 -23.48 -7.27 18.58
CA SER A 128 -23.21 -8.33 17.59
C SER A 128 -22.76 -9.66 18.19
N ARG A 129 -22.69 -9.79 19.52
CA ARG A 129 -22.20 -10.98 20.25
C ARG A 129 -20.79 -11.42 19.91
N ILE A 130 -20.10 -10.66 19.10
CA ILE A 130 -18.69 -10.83 18.80
C ILE A 130 -17.99 -9.46 18.79
N LYS A 131 -16.69 -9.49 19.01
CA LYS A 131 -15.83 -8.31 18.89
C LYS A 131 -14.88 -8.47 17.71
N ILE A 132 -14.73 -7.41 16.93
CA ILE A 132 -13.79 -7.39 15.81
C ILE A 132 -12.84 -6.22 15.98
N GLY A 133 -11.53 -6.53 16.00
CA GLY A 133 -10.47 -5.55 15.97
C GLY A 133 -9.71 -5.60 14.65
N ILE A 134 -9.31 -4.45 14.14
CA ILE A 134 -8.44 -4.34 12.96
C ILE A 134 -7.21 -3.54 13.33
N ILE A 135 -6.03 -4.03 12.94
CA ILE A 135 -4.75 -3.30 12.99
C ILE A 135 -4.35 -2.96 11.55
N ASP A 136 -4.23 -1.67 11.23
CA ASP A 136 -3.93 -1.19 9.89
C ASP A 136 -2.89 -0.04 9.92
N THR A 137 -1.61 -0.31 9.81
CA THR A 137 -0.92 -1.58 9.53
C THR A 137 -0.04 -2.01 10.71
N ILE A 138 0.39 -3.30 10.75
CA ILE A 138 1.24 -3.79 11.83
C ILE A 138 2.63 -3.14 11.83
N GLU A 139 3.11 -2.70 10.68
CA GLU A 139 4.38 -1.97 10.53
C GLU A 139 4.38 -0.62 11.27
N ASP A 140 3.20 -0.10 11.58
CA ASP A 140 3.02 1.15 12.30
C ASP A 140 3.14 1.00 13.80
N LEU A 141 3.32 -0.23 14.27
CA LEU A 141 3.55 -0.57 15.65
C LEU A 141 5.05 -0.72 15.95
N SER A 142 5.49 -0.17 17.08
CA SER A 142 6.83 -0.45 17.60
C SER A 142 6.98 -1.93 17.98
N LEU A 143 8.22 -2.43 18.04
CA LEU A 143 8.50 -3.81 18.49
C LEU A 143 7.88 -4.12 19.86
N ASN A 144 7.91 -3.16 20.80
CA ASN A 144 7.29 -3.31 22.11
C ASN A 144 5.77 -3.44 22.01
N SER A 145 5.13 -2.69 21.10
CA SER A 145 3.70 -2.78 20.82
C SER A 145 3.32 -4.09 20.15
N GLN A 146 4.14 -4.59 19.22
CA GLN A 146 3.94 -5.90 18.61
C GLN A 146 4.07 -7.05 19.63
N ASN A 147 5.05 -6.96 20.55
CA ASN A 147 5.19 -7.93 21.64
C ASN A 147 4.00 -7.92 22.62
N LEU A 148 3.41 -6.73 22.88
CA LEU A 148 2.19 -6.62 23.69
C LEU A 148 1.00 -7.35 23.06
N LEU A 149 0.93 -7.42 21.72
CA LEU A 149 -0.13 -8.13 21.00
C LEU A 149 -0.03 -9.65 21.12
N LEU A 150 1.17 -10.22 21.33
CA LEU A 150 1.33 -11.67 21.43
C LEU A 150 0.40 -12.28 22.47
N LYS A 151 0.35 -11.69 23.67
CA LYS A 151 -0.58 -12.15 24.71
C LYS A 151 -2.04 -12.02 24.30
N THR A 152 -2.38 -10.95 23.58
CA THR A 152 -3.76 -10.74 23.09
C THR A 152 -4.13 -11.80 22.04
N ILE A 153 -3.21 -12.14 21.15
CA ILE A 153 -3.41 -13.16 20.09
C ILE A 153 -3.62 -14.55 20.73
N GLU A 154 -2.82 -14.88 21.75
CA GLU A 154 -2.92 -16.17 22.46
C GLU A 154 -4.20 -16.31 23.29
N GLU A 155 -4.63 -15.23 23.93
CA GLU A 155 -5.77 -15.21 24.87
C GLU A 155 -7.03 -14.61 24.27
N LEU A 156 -7.11 -14.47 22.92
CA LEU A 156 -8.26 -13.84 22.26
C LEU A 156 -9.54 -14.63 22.53
N PRO A 157 -10.63 -13.99 23.04
CA PRO A 157 -11.88 -14.68 23.29
C PRO A 157 -12.43 -15.37 22.03
N LYS A 158 -13.04 -16.55 22.19
CA LYS A 158 -13.61 -17.33 21.07
C LYS A 158 -14.68 -16.57 20.26
N SER A 159 -15.35 -15.61 20.90
CA SER A 159 -16.31 -14.69 20.26
C SER A 159 -15.66 -13.42 19.72
N SER A 160 -14.39 -13.46 19.34
CA SER A 160 -13.69 -12.29 18.83
C SER A 160 -12.85 -12.64 17.61
N TYR A 161 -12.65 -11.64 16.72
CA TYR A 161 -11.76 -11.75 15.58
C TYR A 161 -10.77 -10.58 15.58
N LEU A 162 -9.53 -10.88 15.24
CA LEU A 162 -8.47 -9.90 15.05
C LEU A 162 -7.95 -9.99 13.62
N PHE A 163 -8.15 -8.92 12.85
CA PHE A 163 -7.57 -8.77 11.52
C PHE A 163 -6.32 -7.89 11.61
N ILE A 164 -5.24 -8.36 11.02
CA ILE A 164 -3.96 -7.64 10.95
C ILE A 164 -3.64 -7.41 9.48
N ILE A 165 -3.49 -6.16 9.08
CA ILE A 165 -3.09 -5.78 7.73
C ILE A 165 -1.59 -5.52 7.73
N SER A 166 -0.89 -6.03 6.70
CA SER A 166 0.53 -5.78 6.49
C SER A 166 0.80 -5.40 5.03
N ASN A 167 1.65 -4.40 4.85
CA ASN A 167 2.16 -4.01 3.54
C ASN A 167 3.53 -4.61 3.25
N ASN A 168 4.25 -5.03 4.30
CA ASN A 168 5.53 -5.72 4.20
C ASN A 168 5.59 -6.92 5.17
N PRO A 169 5.03 -8.08 4.76
CA PRO A 169 4.96 -9.25 5.62
C PRO A 169 6.32 -9.78 6.12
N GLY A 170 7.42 -9.42 5.44
CA GLY A 170 8.77 -9.77 5.88
C GLY A 170 9.14 -9.15 7.24
N ASN A 171 8.55 -8.02 7.58
CA ASN A 171 8.85 -7.28 8.82
C ASN A 171 7.97 -7.70 10.01
N ILE A 172 7.03 -8.62 9.84
CA ILE A 172 6.20 -9.13 10.93
C ILE A 172 7.01 -10.12 11.76
N LEU A 173 6.94 -10.00 13.08
CA LEU A 173 7.58 -10.96 13.99
C LEU A 173 7.09 -12.39 13.70
N GLU A 174 8.01 -13.33 13.58
CA GLU A 174 7.69 -14.76 13.34
C GLU A 174 6.82 -15.34 14.47
N THR A 175 6.97 -14.84 15.69
CA THR A 175 6.12 -15.19 16.83
C THR A 175 4.66 -14.79 16.66
N ILE A 176 4.37 -13.73 15.91
CA ILE A 176 3.01 -13.33 15.54
C ILE A 176 2.51 -14.21 14.39
N LYS A 177 3.31 -14.39 13.33
CA LYS A 177 2.92 -15.19 12.17
C LYS A 177 2.54 -16.62 12.55
N SER A 178 3.28 -17.24 13.46
CA SER A 178 3.06 -18.65 13.89
C SER A 178 1.71 -18.89 14.60
N ARG A 179 1.05 -17.82 15.05
CA ARG A 179 -0.22 -17.87 15.81
C ARG A 179 -1.43 -17.38 15.00
N CYS A 180 -1.22 -16.97 13.76
CA CYS A 180 -2.23 -16.37 12.91
C CYS A 180 -2.45 -17.19 11.64
N ALA A 181 -3.65 -17.16 11.09
CA ALA A 181 -3.85 -17.56 9.69
C ALA A 181 -3.30 -16.47 8.78
N PHE A 182 -2.36 -16.82 7.92
CA PHE A 182 -1.71 -15.86 7.03
C PHE A 182 -2.20 -16.01 5.60
N PHE A 183 -2.68 -14.91 5.01
CA PHE A 183 -3.11 -14.82 3.62
C PHE A 183 -2.30 -13.77 2.87
N PHE A 184 -1.72 -14.15 1.75
CA PHE A 184 -0.95 -13.24 0.91
C PHE A 184 -1.77 -12.78 -0.30
N VAL A 185 -1.91 -11.45 -0.44
CA VAL A 185 -2.55 -10.80 -1.58
C VAL A 185 -1.48 -10.44 -2.58
N ASN A 186 -1.50 -11.08 -3.75
CA ASN A 186 -0.59 -10.77 -4.84
C ASN A 186 -1.05 -9.53 -5.61
N SER A 187 -0.09 -8.82 -6.21
CA SER A 187 -0.37 -7.81 -7.23
C SER A 187 -1.12 -8.43 -8.40
N LEU A 188 -1.87 -7.61 -9.13
CA LEU A 188 -2.52 -8.05 -10.36
C LEU A 188 -1.46 -8.46 -11.39
N CYS A 189 -1.74 -9.52 -12.14
CA CYS A 189 -0.90 -9.86 -13.29
C CYS A 189 -0.98 -8.77 -14.36
N LYS A 190 0.05 -8.69 -15.22
CA LYS A 190 0.12 -7.64 -16.26
C LYS A 190 -1.15 -7.54 -17.12
N SER A 191 -1.72 -8.68 -17.52
CA SER A 191 -2.92 -8.71 -18.37
C SER A 191 -4.15 -8.13 -17.68
N ASP A 192 -4.37 -8.48 -16.41
CA ASP A 192 -5.52 -8.02 -15.64
C ASP A 192 -5.35 -6.56 -15.23
N PHE A 193 -4.12 -6.15 -14.90
CA PHE A 193 -3.82 -4.77 -14.56
C PHE A 193 -3.96 -3.84 -15.77
N ASN A 194 -3.48 -4.26 -16.96
CA ASN A 194 -3.68 -3.51 -18.20
C ASN A 194 -5.16 -3.31 -18.49
N LYS A 195 -5.98 -4.37 -18.41
CA LYS A 195 -7.44 -4.25 -18.60
C LYS A 195 -8.04 -3.25 -17.61
N PHE A 196 -7.67 -3.37 -16.32
CA PHE A 196 -8.15 -2.45 -15.30
C PHE A 196 -7.79 -0.99 -15.62
N ILE A 197 -6.55 -0.70 -16.00
CA ILE A 197 -6.08 0.66 -16.32
C ILE A 197 -6.82 1.20 -17.55
N CYS A 198 -6.91 0.43 -18.63
CA CYS A 198 -7.58 0.87 -19.85
C CYS A 198 -9.09 1.08 -19.65
N ASP A 199 -9.74 0.27 -18.82
CA ASP A 199 -11.18 0.39 -18.56
C ASP A 199 -11.51 1.59 -17.64
N GLU A 200 -10.65 1.85 -16.65
CA GLU A 200 -10.89 2.87 -15.64
C GLU A 200 -10.46 4.28 -16.08
N TYR A 201 -9.41 4.41 -16.91
CA TYR A 201 -8.77 5.68 -17.24
C TYR A 201 -8.71 5.93 -18.75
N LYS A 202 -9.88 5.87 -19.41
CA LYS A 202 -10.05 6.03 -20.85
C LYS A 202 -9.67 7.42 -21.39
N ASP A 203 -9.59 8.40 -20.53
CA ASP A 203 -9.26 9.80 -20.84
C ASP A 203 -7.74 10.06 -20.89
N LYS A 204 -6.92 9.06 -20.55
CA LYS A 204 -5.47 9.19 -20.49
C LYS A 204 -4.79 8.80 -21.80
N SER A 205 -3.64 9.41 -22.09
CA SER A 205 -2.85 9.07 -23.27
C SER A 205 -2.25 7.66 -23.14
N GLU A 206 -1.93 7.04 -24.28
CA GLU A 206 -1.32 5.71 -24.31
C GLU A 206 0.03 5.70 -23.58
N GLU A 207 0.83 6.76 -23.74
CA GLU A 207 2.13 6.92 -23.03
C GLU A 207 1.94 7.01 -21.52
N GLU A 208 0.95 7.79 -21.06
CA GLU A 208 0.63 7.90 -19.63
C GLU A 208 0.17 6.55 -19.07
N LEU A 209 -0.70 5.81 -19.77
CA LEU A 209 -1.15 4.49 -19.36
C LEU A 209 0.00 3.47 -19.30
N GLN A 210 0.92 3.48 -20.28
CA GLN A 210 2.11 2.63 -20.26
C GLN A 210 3.03 2.97 -19.08
N PHE A 211 3.27 4.25 -18.83
CA PHE A 211 4.05 4.71 -17.66
C PHE A 211 3.43 4.22 -16.36
N ILE A 212 2.14 4.48 -16.15
CA ILE A 212 1.41 4.05 -14.95
C ILE A 212 1.49 2.53 -14.78
N ASN A 213 1.30 1.77 -15.85
CA ASN A 213 1.37 0.32 -15.83
C ASN A 213 2.72 -0.20 -15.33
N ASN A 214 3.81 0.42 -15.77
CA ASN A 214 5.16 0.01 -15.40
C ASN A 214 5.51 0.35 -13.95
N ILE A 215 5.18 1.57 -13.50
CA ILE A 215 5.57 2.07 -12.17
C ILE A 215 4.65 1.57 -11.06
N SER A 216 3.43 1.16 -11.39
CA SER A 216 2.46 0.69 -10.38
C SER A 216 2.66 -0.77 -9.96
N PHE A 217 3.47 -1.56 -10.66
CA PHE A 217 3.75 -2.99 -10.34
C PHE A 217 2.50 -3.82 -10.06
N GLY A 218 1.43 -3.60 -10.85
CA GLY A 218 0.16 -4.31 -10.68
C GLY A 218 -0.65 -3.87 -9.46
N SER A 219 -0.39 -2.68 -8.92
CA SER A 219 -1.11 -2.10 -7.79
C SER A 219 -2.09 -1.00 -8.24
N PRO A 220 -3.41 -1.25 -8.24
CA PRO A 220 -4.40 -0.25 -8.61
C PRO A 220 -4.39 1.01 -7.77
N GLY A 221 -4.18 0.89 -6.46
CA GLY A 221 -4.10 2.05 -5.59
C GLY A 221 -2.84 2.90 -5.81
N MET A 222 -1.75 2.29 -6.30
CA MET A 222 -0.57 3.04 -6.75
C MET A 222 -0.88 3.82 -8.02
N ALA A 223 -1.53 3.19 -9.00
CA ALA A 223 -1.99 3.84 -10.23
C ALA A 223 -2.90 5.04 -9.94
N GLU A 224 -3.90 4.83 -9.07
CA GLU A 224 -4.82 5.89 -8.65
C GLU A 224 -4.07 7.08 -8.01
N ASN A 225 -3.07 6.81 -7.16
CA ASN A 225 -2.28 7.87 -6.54
C ASN A 225 -1.38 8.61 -7.54
N ILE A 226 -0.78 7.90 -8.51
CA ILE A 226 0.02 8.51 -9.58
C ILE A 226 -0.85 9.50 -10.39
N ILE A 227 -2.08 9.09 -10.74
CA ILE A 227 -3.03 9.91 -11.50
C ILE A 227 -3.52 11.11 -10.67
N LYS A 228 -3.97 10.89 -9.43
CA LYS A 228 -4.46 11.96 -8.55
C LYS A 228 -3.44 13.07 -8.29
N ASN A 229 -2.17 12.71 -8.22
CA ASN A 229 -1.08 13.66 -8.00
C ASN A 229 -0.47 14.20 -9.30
N ASN A 230 -1.05 13.91 -10.46
CA ASN A 230 -0.52 14.30 -11.78
C ASN A 230 0.98 13.97 -11.94
N PHE A 231 1.42 12.81 -11.39
CA PHE A 231 2.83 12.48 -11.32
C PHE A 231 3.46 12.31 -12.71
N PHE A 232 2.72 11.87 -13.73
CA PHE A 232 3.24 11.75 -15.09
C PHE A 232 3.71 13.09 -15.64
N VAL A 233 2.91 14.15 -15.49
CA VAL A 233 3.27 15.51 -15.91
C VAL A 233 4.49 16.04 -15.11
N PHE A 234 4.52 15.77 -13.82
CA PHE A 234 5.68 16.09 -12.98
C PHE A 234 6.94 15.42 -13.49
N TYR A 235 6.86 14.12 -13.82
CA TYR A 235 7.98 13.34 -14.34
C TYR A 235 8.45 13.83 -15.71
N GLU A 236 7.54 14.15 -16.63
CA GLU A 236 7.89 14.73 -17.92
C GLU A 236 8.67 16.05 -17.80
N ASN A 237 8.22 16.92 -16.87
CA ASN A 237 8.92 18.18 -16.58
C ASN A 237 10.33 17.94 -16.01
N LEU A 238 10.46 16.93 -15.14
CA LEU A 238 11.75 16.52 -14.60
C LEU A 238 12.70 16.01 -15.71
N LEU A 239 12.19 15.18 -16.62
CA LEU A 239 12.97 14.68 -17.76
C LEU A 239 13.47 15.83 -18.63
N ASP A 240 12.62 16.84 -18.90
CA ASP A 240 13.03 18.03 -19.66
C ASP A 240 14.17 18.78 -18.97
N ASP A 241 14.09 18.96 -17.64
CA ASP A 241 15.14 19.64 -16.87
C ASP A 241 16.47 18.84 -16.89
N LEU A 242 16.39 17.49 -16.80
CA LEU A 242 17.55 16.61 -16.86
C LEU A 242 18.20 16.58 -18.27
N ILE A 243 17.39 16.58 -19.33
CA ILE A 243 17.87 16.60 -20.72
C ILE A 243 18.58 17.92 -21.02
N ASN A 244 17.99 19.03 -20.57
CA ASN A 244 18.52 20.38 -20.87
C ASN A 244 19.65 20.80 -19.93
N SER A 245 20.01 20.01 -18.94
CA SER A 245 21.11 20.29 -18.02
C SER A 245 22.45 20.17 -18.73
N ASN A 246 23.19 21.31 -18.83
CA ASN A 246 24.54 21.39 -19.39
C ASN A 246 25.54 21.74 -18.28
N GLY A 247 25.92 20.73 -17.46
CA GLY A 247 26.90 20.90 -16.39
C GLY A 247 26.33 21.43 -15.06
N HIS A 248 25.11 21.97 -15.03
CA HIS A 248 24.41 22.37 -13.79
C HIS A 248 22.93 21.94 -13.85
N LEU A 249 22.49 21.14 -12.89
CA LEU A 249 21.08 20.76 -12.77
C LEU A 249 20.30 21.92 -12.18
N ASN A 250 19.54 22.62 -13.00
CA ASN A 250 18.58 23.63 -12.58
C ASN A 250 17.17 23.02 -12.64
N LEU A 251 16.70 22.50 -11.52
CA LEU A 251 15.33 22.04 -11.41
C LEU A 251 14.39 23.25 -11.34
N ARG A 252 13.23 23.13 -11.99
CA ARG A 252 12.16 24.14 -11.89
C ARG A 252 11.70 24.31 -10.43
N GLU A 253 11.34 25.51 -10.06
CA GLU A 253 10.91 25.84 -8.67
C GLU A 253 9.77 24.92 -8.20
N ASN A 254 8.80 24.66 -9.06
CA ASN A 254 7.66 23.77 -8.72
C ASN A 254 8.09 22.33 -8.40
N ILE A 255 9.18 21.82 -9.01
CA ILE A 255 9.73 20.49 -8.69
C ILE A 255 10.39 20.51 -7.30
N ILE A 256 11.16 21.55 -7.02
CA ILE A 256 11.83 21.72 -5.72
C ILE A 256 10.79 21.90 -4.61
N GLU A 257 9.78 22.74 -4.83
CA GLU A 257 8.69 22.93 -3.87
C GLU A 257 7.93 21.62 -3.60
N ALA A 258 7.56 20.88 -4.64
CA ALA A 258 6.87 19.60 -4.51
C ALA A 258 7.68 18.57 -3.70
N LEU A 259 9.00 18.52 -3.91
CA LEU A 259 9.90 17.64 -3.16
C LEU A 259 10.06 18.07 -1.69
N ASN A 260 9.95 19.36 -1.38
CA ASN A 260 10.15 19.92 -0.04
C ASN A 260 8.88 20.04 0.80
N THR A 261 7.71 19.66 0.28
CA THR A 261 6.46 19.67 1.06
C THR A 261 6.53 18.63 2.19
N LYS A 262 5.91 18.92 3.35
CA LYS A 262 5.95 18.03 4.53
C LYS A 262 5.30 16.65 4.30
N ASP A 263 4.37 16.54 3.36
CA ASP A 263 3.60 15.32 3.07
C ASP A 263 4.03 14.64 1.77
N ASN A 264 5.28 14.80 1.35
CA ASN A 264 5.81 14.33 0.07
C ASN A 264 6.24 12.86 0.03
N ASN A 265 5.96 12.07 1.07
CA ASN A 265 6.39 10.66 1.13
C ASN A 265 5.93 9.84 -0.08
N PHE A 266 4.77 10.13 -0.66
CA PHE A 266 4.32 9.47 -1.88
C PHE A 266 5.23 9.82 -3.05
N LEU A 267 5.46 11.11 -3.28
CA LEU A 267 6.30 11.62 -4.37
C LEU A 267 7.72 11.04 -4.30
N ILE A 268 8.31 11.06 -3.12
CA ILE A 268 9.66 10.51 -2.87
C ILE A 268 9.73 9.02 -3.21
N ASN A 269 8.74 8.24 -2.74
CA ASN A 269 8.73 6.80 -3.00
C ASN A 269 8.53 6.48 -4.49
N VAL A 270 7.69 7.24 -5.20
CA VAL A 270 7.51 7.03 -6.65
C VAL A 270 8.75 7.47 -7.42
N MET A 271 9.39 8.57 -7.00
CA MET A 271 10.64 9.03 -7.59
C MET A 271 11.78 7.99 -7.47
N ASP A 272 11.90 7.36 -6.30
CA ASP A 272 12.88 6.28 -6.10
C ASP A 272 12.62 5.11 -7.08
N LEU A 273 11.36 4.71 -7.26
CA LEU A 273 10.99 3.67 -8.23
C LEU A 273 11.33 4.08 -9.67
N VAL A 274 11.02 5.31 -10.05
CA VAL A 274 11.26 5.82 -11.40
C VAL A 274 12.77 5.96 -11.69
N ILE A 275 13.57 6.43 -10.75
CA ILE A 275 15.02 6.51 -10.88
C ILE A 275 15.61 5.10 -11.08
N ASN A 276 15.17 4.12 -10.28
CA ASN A 276 15.63 2.74 -10.43
C ASN A 276 15.20 2.12 -11.77
N ASP A 277 14.00 2.43 -12.27
CA ASP A 277 13.54 1.98 -13.60
C ASP A 277 14.36 2.63 -14.72
N LEU A 278 14.62 3.93 -14.64
CA LEU A 278 15.48 4.65 -15.61
C LEU A 278 16.90 4.08 -15.65
N ILE A 279 17.47 3.77 -14.51
CA ILE A 279 18.79 3.12 -14.42
C ILE A 279 18.78 1.76 -15.13
N LYS A 280 17.77 0.92 -14.87
CA LYS A 280 17.61 -0.38 -15.56
C LYS A 280 17.48 -0.23 -17.07
N LYS A 281 16.68 0.73 -17.54
CA LYS A 281 16.54 1.05 -18.96
C LYS A 281 17.86 1.51 -19.57
N THR A 282 18.64 2.27 -18.83
CA THR A 282 19.96 2.76 -19.28
C THR A 282 20.96 1.61 -19.39
N ILE A 283 21.04 0.72 -18.40
CA ILE A 283 21.90 -0.46 -18.45
C ILE A 283 21.53 -1.33 -19.66
N PHE A 284 20.23 -1.60 -19.82
CA PHE A 284 19.73 -2.41 -20.94
C PHE A 284 20.13 -1.80 -22.30
N TYR A 285 19.99 -0.47 -22.45
CA TYR A 285 20.38 0.22 -23.68
C TYR A 285 21.88 0.09 -23.95
N ILE A 286 22.74 0.25 -22.95
CA ILE A 286 24.21 0.13 -23.13
C ILE A 286 24.59 -1.28 -23.56
N GLU A 287 23.95 -2.31 -23.00
CA GLU A 287 24.28 -3.72 -23.28
C GLU A 287 23.74 -4.20 -24.63
N HIS A 288 22.52 -3.76 -25.01
CA HIS A 288 21.81 -4.31 -26.17
C HIS A 288 21.70 -3.32 -27.35
N GLN A 289 22.09 -2.07 -27.16
CA GLN A 289 21.94 -0.98 -28.14
C GLN A 289 20.48 -0.85 -28.64
N ASN A 290 19.53 -1.15 -27.77
CA ASN A 290 18.09 -1.11 -28.05
C ASN A 290 17.35 -0.61 -26.81
N TYR A 291 16.13 -0.08 -26.99
CA TYR A 291 15.29 0.37 -25.89
C TYR A 291 14.30 -0.72 -25.49
N ILE A 292 13.90 -0.72 -24.23
CA ILE A 292 12.79 -1.52 -23.76
C ILE A 292 11.49 -0.94 -24.35
N ASP A 293 10.55 -1.78 -24.78
CA ASP A 293 9.32 -1.38 -25.52
C ASP A 293 8.52 -0.26 -24.85
N TYR A 294 8.52 -0.15 -23.53
CA TYR A 294 7.80 0.86 -22.77
C TYR A 294 8.63 2.10 -22.42
N THR A 295 9.77 2.33 -23.06
CA THR A 295 10.62 3.52 -22.81
C THR A 295 10.02 4.74 -23.49
N LEU A 296 9.74 5.80 -22.71
CA LEU A 296 9.21 7.07 -23.22
C LEU A 296 10.21 7.78 -24.13
N ASP A 297 9.74 8.58 -25.08
CA ASP A 297 10.65 9.28 -26.01
C ASP A 297 11.59 10.27 -25.30
N LYS A 298 11.13 10.93 -24.24
CA LYS A 298 12.00 11.76 -23.40
C LYS A 298 13.03 10.93 -22.63
N GLU A 299 12.65 9.76 -22.14
CA GLU A 299 13.60 8.83 -21.50
C GLU A 299 14.67 8.36 -22.48
N LYS A 300 14.32 8.03 -23.73
CA LYS A 300 15.30 7.65 -24.75
C LYS A 300 16.38 8.71 -24.95
N LYS A 301 15.97 10.00 -25.01
CA LYS A 301 16.92 11.13 -25.12
C LYS A 301 17.86 11.21 -23.90
N LEU A 302 17.31 11.06 -22.70
CA LEU A 302 18.09 11.08 -21.47
C LEU A 302 19.02 9.87 -21.35
N ILE A 303 18.53 8.67 -21.66
CA ILE A 303 19.32 7.43 -21.67
C ILE A 303 20.50 7.55 -22.63
N HIS A 304 20.28 8.07 -23.84
CA HIS A 304 21.35 8.31 -24.79
C HIS A 304 22.41 9.32 -24.28
N LYS A 305 21.96 10.38 -23.61
CA LYS A 305 22.84 11.35 -22.96
C LYS A 305 23.71 10.72 -21.86
N ILE A 306 23.08 9.88 -21.00
CA ILE A 306 23.79 9.20 -19.91
C ILE A 306 24.76 8.16 -20.45
N SER A 307 24.37 7.37 -21.45
CA SER A 307 25.18 6.29 -22.03
C SER A 307 26.45 6.82 -22.74
N ASN A 308 26.41 8.05 -23.25
CA ASN A 308 27.59 8.68 -23.83
C ASN A 308 28.62 9.11 -22.76
N ASN A 309 28.18 9.32 -21.52
CA ASN A 309 29.03 9.84 -20.45
C ASN A 309 29.46 8.77 -19.42
N LYS A 310 28.71 7.68 -19.30
CA LYS A 310 28.94 6.65 -18.29
C LYS A 310 28.87 5.24 -18.88
N ASN A 311 29.74 4.35 -18.43
CA ASN A 311 29.70 2.94 -18.77
C ASN A 311 28.81 2.15 -17.79
N THR A 312 28.47 0.88 -18.12
CA THR A 312 27.60 0.00 -17.31
C THR A 312 28.07 -0.10 -15.87
N LYS A 313 29.40 -0.26 -15.62
CA LYS A 313 29.95 -0.38 -14.27
C LYS A 313 29.68 0.87 -13.44
N GLN A 314 29.92 2.04 -13.98
CA GLN A 314 29.70 3.33 -13.31
C GLN A 314 28.21 3.51 -12.96
N ILE A 315 27.30 3.05 -13.82
CA ILE A 315 25.85 3.14 -13.58
C ILE A 315 25.41 2.15 -12.48
N VAL A 316 25.96 0.94 -12.45
CA VAL A 316 25.68 -0.05 -11.39
C VAL A 316 26.21 0.42 -10.04
N ASP A 317 27.43 1.00 -10.02
CA ASP A 317 28.00 1.58 -8.80
C ASP A 317 27.14 2.74 -8.31
N LEU A 318 26.69 3.61 -9.21
CA LEU A 318 25.76 4.71 -8.90
C LEU A 318 24.43 4.19 -8.32
N GLN A 319 23.84 3.15 -8.92
CA GLN A 319 22.61 2.53 -8.38
C GLN A 319 22.79 2.02 -6.95
N SER A 320 23.91 1.34 -6.70
CA SER A 320 24.24 0.84 -5.37
C SER A 320 24.37 1.98 -4.35
N GLN A 321 25.01 3.08 -4.75
CA GLN A 321 25.17 4.28 -3.93
C GLN A 321 23.84 4.97 -3.65
N ILE A 322 22.98 5.15 -4.65
CA ILE A 322 21.62 5.73 -4.50
C ILE A 322 20.81 4.89 -3.52
N ASN A 323 20.75 3.57 -3.70
CA ASN A 323 20.01 2.67 -2.84
C ASN A 323 20.51 2.73 -1.39
N LYS A 324 21.82 2.77 -1.19
CA LYS A 324 22.44 2.91 0.13
C LYS A 324 22.09 4.23 0.80
N ASN A 325 22.17 5.35 0.06
CA ASN A 325 21.85 6.68 0.56
C ASN A 325 20.36 6.81 0.91
N MET A 326 19.46 6.28 0.07
CA MET A 326 18.01 6.23 0.36
C MET A 326 17.71 5.40 1.60
N HIS A 327 18.35 4.24 1.75
CA HIS A 327 18.20 3.42 2.96
C HIS A 327 18.69 4.16 4.21
N LEU A 328 19.86 4.80 4.15
CA LEU A 328 20.38 5.61 5.26
C LEU A 328 19.44 6.77 5.60
N ALA A 329 18.87 7.45 4.61
CA ALA A 329 17.90 8.51 4.83
C ALA A 329 16.65 8.02 5.58
N HIS A 330 16.22 6.77 5.35
CA HIS A 330 15.15 6.14 6.12
C HIS A 330 15.54 5.86 7.57
N VAL A 331 16.77 5.38 7.82
CA VAL A 331 17.23 4.96 9.16
C VAL A 331 17.58 6.17 10.03
N VAL A 332 18.24 7.19 9.48
CA VAL A 332 18.81 8.32 10.23
C VAL A 332 17.90 9.57 10.18
N ASN A 333 16.70 9.48 9.57
CA ASN A 333 15.77 10.61 9.38
C ASN A 333 16.39 11.82 8.65
N LEU A 334 17.26 11.58 7.66
CA LEU A 334 17.75 12.64 6.78
C LEU A 334 16.64 13.13 5.85
N ASN A 335 16.81 14.33 5.33
CA ASN A 335 15.88 14.85 4.32
C ASN A 335 16.01 14.04 3.02
N LYS A 336 15.01 13.22 2.75
CA LYS A 336 14.99 12.32 1.58
C LYS A 336 14.98 13.10 0.25
N SER A 337 14.42 14.31 0.25
CA SER A 337 14.40 15.17 -0.92
C SER A 337 15.80 15.55 -1.35
N ASP A 338 16.68 15.89 -0.40
CA ASP A 338 18.07 16.26 -0.71
C ASP A 338 18.86 15.07 -1.29
N VAL A 339 18.60 13.87 -0.75
CA VAL A 339 19.20 12.62 -1.26
C VAL A 339 18.74 12.34 -2.70
N LEU A 340 17.44 12.52 -2.99
CA LEU A 340 16.91 12.35 -4.35
C LEU A 340 17.49 13.38 -5.33
N ILE A 341 17.56 14.64 -4.94
CA ILE A 341 18.14 15.71 -5.78
C ILE A 341 19.63 15.43 -6.08
N ALA A 342 20.38 14.98 -5.06
CA ALA A 342 21.78 14.57 -5.26
C ALA A 342 21.88 13.39 -6.22
N SER A 343 21.02 12.39 -6.08
CA SER A 343 20.97 11.22 -6.97
C SER A 343 20.66 11.59 -8.42
N LEU A 344 19.74 12.53 -8.63
CA LEU A 344 19.41 13.04 -9.98
C LEU A 344 20.58 13.80 -10.61
N LYS A 345 21.33 14.57 -9.81
CA LYS A 345 22.55 15.25 -10.28
C LYS A 345 23.61 14.23 -10.74
N GLU A 346 23.87 13.22 -9.91
CA GLU A 346 24.84 12.17 -10.26
C GLU A 346 24.42 11.36 -11.50
N LEU A 347 23.10 11.09 -11.65
CA LEU A 347 22.57 10.38 -12.80
C LEU A 347 22.72 11.19 -14.10
N SER A 348 22.45 12.49 -14.06
CA SER A 348 22.54 13.36 -15.22
C SER A 348 23.99 13.63 -15.70
N GLY A 349 24.97 13.16 -14.94
CA GLY A 349 26.40 13.31 -15.31
C GLY A 349 26.98 14.66 -14.99
N ILE A 350 26.40 15.35 -14.00
CA ILE A 350 26.83 16.68 -13.56
C ILE A 350 27.59 16.55 -12.24
#